data_6ff6d1f52ebe98befef7e9374c348d03
#
_entry.id   6ff6d1f52ebe98befef7e9374c348d03
#
_cell.length_a   1.000
_cell.length_b   1.000
_cell.length_c   1.000
_cell.angle_alpha   90.00
_cell.angle_beta   90.00
_cell.angle_gamma   90.00
#
_symmetry.space_group_name_H-M   'P 1'
#
loop_
_entity.id
_entity.type
_entity.pdbx_description
1 polymer ?
#
loop_
_entity_poly.entity_id
_entity_poly.type
_entity_poly.pdbx_seq_one_letter_code
_entity_poly.pdbx_strand_id
1 'polypeptide(L)'
;MDVDLLKTFLEVHKTRHFGRAAENLFITQSAVSARIRQLEEILGVQLFHRDRKNIKPTASGEKLIEHAEAIIAMWNRVKLDVAGEQYGRIPLIVGAVSSLWDIYMPRWLKDISPGLKDFLLTCNVVSSDAIHRHIVEGSLDLAFTYEPPQLDRIRILRTIPIRFMLVSASHGLDCKSAMDSGYVYVDWGTPFSITHSQIFHDMPSPALRLDLGRIARDYIIKVGGSAYLPDTMVKRDMEKGRLFVVKNAPVIERNAYLIMNRDNAHYQRVLDLMK
;
A
#
# COMPACT_ATOMS: atom_id res chain seq x y z
N MET A 1 -8.44 27.85 -5.53
CA MET A 1 -8.02 26.75 -6.45
C MET A 1 -9.01 25.62 -6.28
N ASP A 2 -9.55 25.09 -7.35
CA ASP A 2 -10.50 23.98 -7.30
C ASP A 2 -9.74 22.64 -7.25
N VAL A 3 -10.04 21.81 -6.27
CA VAL A 3 -9.42 20.47 -6.10
C VAL A 3 -9.69 19.55 -7.30
N ASP A 4 -10.79 19.79 -8.02
CA ASP A 4 -11.10 19.02 -9.23
C ASP A 4 -10.14 19.30 -10.40
N LEU A 5 -9.45 20.44 -10.41
CA LEU A 5 -8.36 20.69 -11.35
C LEU A 5 -7.18 19.75 -11.09
N LEU A 6 -6.82 19.56 -9.80
CA LEU A 6 -5.73 18.67 -9.40
C LEU A 6 -6.09 17.20 -9.66
N LYS A 7 -7.32 16.79 -9.37
CA LYS A 7 -7.80 15.42 -9.71
C LYS A 7 -7.73 15.18 -11.22
N THR A 8 -8.14 16.17 -12.01
CA THR A 8 -8.09 16.09 -13.49
C THR A 8 -6.64 15.97 -13.97
N PHE A 9 -5.73 16.74 -13.39
CA PHE A 9 -4.30 16.67 -13.69
C PHE A 9 -3.73 15.26 -13.40
N LEU A 10 -3.99 14.70 -12.22
CA LEU A 10 -3.52 13.36 -11.83
C LEU A 10 -4.13 12.26 -12.73
N GLU A 11 -5.39 12.40 -13.13
CA GLU A 11 -6.02 11.41 -14.00
C GLU A 11 -5.46 11.46 -15.43
N VAL A 12 -5.16 12.65 -15.97
CA VAL A 12 -4.44 12.79 -17.25
C VAL A 12 -3.03 12.25 -17.15
N HIS A 13 -2.32 12.50 -16.03
CA HIS A 13 -1.00 11.93 -15.78
C HIS A 13 -1.03 10.39 -15.79
N LYS A 14 -1.99 9.79 -15.10
CA LYS A 14 -2.16 8.33 -14.99
C LYS A 14 -2.51 7.67 -16.32
N THR A 15 -3.48 8.23 -17.04
CA THR A 15 -4.00 7.64 -18.27
C THR A 15 -3.18 7.96 -19.50
N ARG A 16 -2.35 9.02 -19.44
CA ARG A 16 -1.59 9.59 -20.58
C ARG A 16 -2.48 9.90 -21.79
N HIS A 17 -3.78 10.14 -21.53
CA HIS A 17 -4.78 10.34 -22.59
C HIS A 17 -5.98 11.15 -22.10
N PHE A 18 -6.23 12.34 -22.71
CA PHE A 18 -7.33 13.21 -22.29
C PHE A 18 -8.73 12.55 -22.41
N GLY A 19 -8.96 11.75 -23.46
CA GLY A 19 -10.24 11.05 -23.63
C GLY A 19 -10.48 10.00 -22.55
N ARG A 20 -9.48 9.17 -22.23
CA ARG A 20 -9.59 8.18 -21.12
C ARG A 20 -9.73 8.86 -19.76
N ALA A 21 -9.03 9.96 -19.53
CA ALA A 21 -9.21 10.74 -18.32
C ALA A 21 -10.64 11.29 -18.21
N ALA A 22 -11.22 11.73 -19.34
CA ALA A 22 -12.60 12.21 -19.40
C ALA A 22 -13.62 11.09 -19.06
N GLU A 23 -13.44 9.90 -19.62
CA GLU A 23 -14.24 8.72 -19.32
C GLU A 23 -14.18 8.37 -17.83
N ASN A 24 -12.98 8.30 -17.25
CA ASN A 24 -12.76 7.96 -15.83
C ASN A 24 -13.34 9.03 -14.88
N LEU A 25 -13.35 10.29 -15.28
CA LEU A 25 -13.88 11.40 -14.50
C LEU A 25 -15.38 11.69 -14.77
N PHE A 26 -16.01 10.94 -15.69
CA PHE A 26 -17.41 11.14 -16.12
C PHE A 26 -17.70 12.57 -16.61
N ILE A 27 -16.76 13.16 -17.36
CA ILE A 27 -16.87 14.48 -17.98
C ILE A 27 -16.46 14.41 -19.47
N THR A 28 -16.65 15.50 -20.22
CA THR A 28 -16.22 15.56 -21.62
C THR A 28 -14.72 15.78 -21.74
N GLN A 29 -14.11 15.36 -22.86
CA GLN A 29 -12.69 15.62 -23.14
C GLN A 29 -12.40 17.14 -23.23
N SER A 30 -13.34 17.94 -23.73
CA SER A 30 -13.22 19.40 -23.75
C SER A 30 -13.16 19.99 -22.35
N ALA A 31 -13.95 19.44 -21.40
CA ALA A 31 -13.88 19.85 -19.99
C ALA A 31 -12.54 19.47 -19.34
N VAL A 32 -12.00 18.28 -19.60
CA VAL A 32 -10.65 17.91 -19.15
C VAL A 32 -9.61 18.90 -19.69
N SER A 33 -9.66 19.20 -20.99
CA SER A 33 -8.73 20.14 -21.63
C SER A 33 -8.86 21.55 -21.07
N ALA A 34 -10.08 21.99 -20.75
CA ALA A 34 -10.33 23.29 -20.12
C ALA A 34 -9.76 23.35 -18.70
N ARG A 35 -10.00 22.31 -17.89
CA ARG A 35 -9.47 22.21 -16.52
C ARG A 35 -7.94 22.20 -16.49
N ILE A 36 -7.29 21.49 -17.40
CA ILE A 36 -5.82 21.48 -17.48
C ILE A 36 -5.30 22.86 -17.86
N ARG A 37 -5.90 23.52 -18.88
CA ARG A 37 -5.52 24.90 -19.24
C ARG A 37 -5.68 25.86 -18.07
N GLN A 38 -6.80 25.81 -17.38
CA GLN A 38 -7.05 26.64 -16.21
C GLN A 38 -6.01 26.42 -15.10
N LEU A 39 -5.60 25.17 -14.87
CA LEU A 39 -4.54 24.86 -13.89
C LEU A 39 -3.18 25.42 -14.35
N GLU A 40 -2.84 25.27 -15.64
CA GLU A 40 -1.63 25.82 -16.24
C GLU A 40 -1.60 27.35 -16.16
N GLU A 41 -2.74 28.02 -16.39
CA GLU A 41 -2.90 29.48 -16.26
C GLU A 41 -2.70 29.94 -14.81
N ILE A 42 -3.30 29.23 -13.83
CA ILE A 42 -3.14 29.56 -12.39
C ILE A 42 -1.66 29.43 -11.96
N LEU A 43 -0.96 28.42 -12.48
CA LEU A 43 0.44 28.13 -12.10
C LEU A 43 1.45 28.91 -12.98
N GLY A 44 1.01 29.47 -14.11
CA GLY A 44 1.87 30.20 -15.05
C GLY A 44 2.84 29.32 -15.83
N VAL A 45 2.64 27.99 -15.84
CA VAL A 45 3.52 27.03 -16.49
C VAL A 45 2.74 25.92 -17.18
N GLN A 46 3.29 25.34 -18.25
CA GLN A 46 2.73 24.15 -18.86
C GLN A 46 3.06 22.90 -18.02
N LEU A 47 2.07 22.03 -17.86
CA LEU A 47 2.18 20.80 -17.09
C LEU A 47 2.37 19.56 -17.97
N PHE A 48 1.94 19.63 -19.24
CA PHE A 48 2.08 18.53 -20.18
C PHE A 48 2.68 18.99 -21.52
N HIS A 49 3.56 18.16 -22.08
CA HIS A 49 3.94 18.26 -23.48
C HIS A 49 2.79 17.73 -24.33
N ARG A 50 2.30 18.55 -25.25
CA ARG A 50 1.15 18.23 -26.12
C ARG A 50 1.62 17.63 -27.43
N ASP A 51 2.20 16.43 -27.40
CA ASP A 51 2.49 15.72 -28.65
C ASP A 51 1.25 14.90 -29.07
N ARG A 52 0.93 14.88 -30.36
CA ARG A 52 -0.29 14.23 -30.90
C ARG A 52 -0.40 12.73 -30.56
N LYS A 53 0.71 12.09 -30.22
CA LYS A 53 0.76 10.63 -29.95
C LYS A 53 1.10 10.26 -28.50
N ASN A 54 1.56 11.21 -27.67
CA ASN A 54 2.00 10.85 -26.31
C ASN A 54 1.94 12.06 -25.38
N ILE A 55 1.13 11.97 -24.34
CA ILE A 55 1.02 13.00 -23.31
C ILE A 55 2.03 12.68 -22.22
N LYS A 56 3.07 13.51 -22.09
CA LYS A 56 4.08 13.40 -21.05
C LYS A 56 4.05 14.64 -20.16
N PRO A 57 4.21 14.52 -18.84
CA PRO A 57 4.37 15.67 -17.97
C PRO A 57 5.64 16.44 -18.33
N THR A 58 5.63 17.73 -18.13
CA THR A 58 6.83 18.59 -18.12
C THR A 58 7.57 18.40 -16.78
N ALA A 59 8.76 18.98 -16.64
CA ALA A 59 9.46 19.01 -15.33
C ALA A 59 8.61 19.68 -14.25
N SER A 60 7.82 20.70 -14.58
CA SER A 60 6.85 21.32 -13.66
C SER A 60 5.68 20.38 -13.35
N GLY A 61 5.20 19.63 -14.36
CA GLY A 61 4.18 18.62 -14.19
C GLY A 61 4.63 17.51 -13.24
N GLU A 62 5.84 16.97 -13.41
CA GLU A 62 6.39 15.96 -12.51
C GLU A 62 6.45 16.46 -11.06
N LYS A 63 6.91 17.68 -10.83
CA LYS A 63 6.92 18.29 -9.48
C LYS A 63 5.52 18.46 -8.89
N LEU A 64 4.53 18.77 -9.73
CA LEU A 64 3.17 18.99 -9.25
C LEU A 64 2.49 17.70 -8.77
N ILE A 65 2.88 16.51 -9.25
CA ILE A 65 2.23 15.24 -8.91
C ILE A 65 2.16 15.06 -7.41
N GLU A 66 3.31 15.09 -6.72
CA GLU A 66 3.39 14.89 -5.28
C GLU A 66 2.58 15.94 -4.50
N HIS A 67 2.67 17.20 -4.90
CA HIS A 67 1.90 18.28 -4.28
C HIS A 67 0.40 18.14 -4.52
N ALA A 68 -0.02 17.72 -5.71
CA ALA A 68 -1.43 17.50 -6.02
C ALA A 68 -2.02 16.35 -5.20
N GLU A 69 -1.28 15.25 -5.05
CA GLU A 69 -1.68 14.13 -4.19
C GLU A 69 -1.81 14.58 -2.73
N ALA A 70 -0.84 15.33 -2.21
CA ALA A 70 -0.83 15.83 -0.84
C ALA A 70 -2.02 16.78 -0.56
N ILE A 71 -2.30 17.72 -1.48
CA ILE A 71 -3.43 18.65 -1.34
C ILE A 71 -4.77 17.89 -1.36
N ILE A 72 -4.93 16.91 -2.26
CA ILE A 72 -6.14 16.09 -2.33
C ILE A 72 -6.31 15.24 -1.05
N ALA A 73 -5.23 14.66 -0.54
CA ALA A 73 -5.25 13.89 0.70
C ALA A 73 -5.66 14.78 1.89
N MET A 74 -5.07 15.99 2.00
CA MET A 74 -5.42 16.94 3.04
C MET A 74 -6.87 17.44 2.91
N TRP A 75 -7.35 17.69 1.69
CA TRP A 75 -8.76 18.04 1.47
C TRP A 75 -9.72 16.95 1.91
N ASN A 76 -9.37 15.68 1.64
CA ASN A 76 -10.15 14.54 2.13
C ASN A 76 -10.12 14.45 3.65
N ARG A 77 -8.98 14.78 4.29
CA ARG A 77 -8.86 14.87 5.74
C ARG A 77 -9.81 15.94 6.31
N VAL A 78 -9.80 17.16 5.77
CA VAL A 78 -10.69 18.23 6.19
C VAL A 78 -12.17 17.82 6.12
N LYS A 79 -12.58 17.13 5.04
CA LYS A 79 -13.96 16.63 4.93
C LYS A 79 -14.31 15.64 6.03
N LEU A 80 -13.39 14.77 6.41
CA LEU A 80 -13.60 13.79 7.48
C LEU A 80 -13.63 14.46 8.85
N ASP A 81 -12.76 15.45 9.09
CA ASP A 81 -12.74 16.20 10.35
C ASP A 81 -14.08 16.94 10.58
N VAL A 82 -14.57 17.65 9.56
CA VAL A 82 -15.88 18.34 9.60
C VAL A 82 -17.03 17.34 9.79
N ALA A 83 -17.02 16.22 9.07
CA ALA A 83 -18.04 15.19 9.25
C ALA A 83 -17.95 14.52 10.64
N GLY A 84 -16.73 14.26 11.11
CA GLY A 84 -16.50 13.68 12.44
C GLY A 84 -17.07 14.52 13.57
N GLU A 85 -16.90 15.84 13.50
CA GLU A 85 -17.45 16.78 14.47
C GLU A 85 -18.99 16.72 14.53
N GLN A 86 -19.64 16.63 13.36
CA GLN A 86 -21.09 16.50 13.27
C GLN A 86 -21.64 15.25 13.98
N TYR A 87 -20.88 14.15 13.97
CA TYR A 87 -21.27 12.87 14.58
C TYR A 87 -20.63 12.63 15.95
N GLY A 88 -19.87 13.57 16.50
CA GLY A 88 -19.13 13.42 17.75
C GLY A 88 -18.10 12.31 17.72
N ARG A 89 -17.54 11.99 16.54
CA ARG A 89 -16.54 10.93 16.32
C ARG A 89 -15.22 11.50 15.84
N ILE A 90 -14.15 10.89 16.27
CA ILE A 90 -12.79 11.28 15.87
C ILE A 90 -12.45 10.60 14.55
N PRO A 91 -12.14 11.33 13.48
CA PRO A 91 -11.60 10.75 12.27
C PRO A 91 -10.26 10.08 12.53
N LEU A 92 -10.11 8.85 12.09
CA LEU A 92 -8.87 8.07 12.17
C LEU A 92 -8.55 7.49 10.80
N ILE A 93 -7.51 8.02 10.17
CA ILE A 93 -7.08 7.59 8.84
C ILE A 93 -5.85 6.70 8.97
N VAL A 94 -5.99 5.45 8.53
CA VAL A 94 -4.94 4.44 8.61
C VAL A 94 -4.48 4.04 7.23
N GLY A 95 -3.17 4.11 6.99
CA GLY A 95 -2.54 3.65 5.76
C GLY A 95 -1.71 2.38 5.98
N ALA A 96 -1.67 1.51 4.97
CA ALA A 96 -0.73 0.40 4.97
C ALA A 96 -0.35 0.02 3.54
N VAL A 97 0.85 -0.53 3.36
CA VAL A 97 1.23 -1.18 2.10
C VAL A 97 0.36 -2.41 1.86
N SER A 98 0.11 -2.75 0.58
CA SER A 98 -0.83 -3.82 0.19
C SER A 98 -0.56 -5.16 0.87
N SER A 99 0.70 -5.54 1.01
CA SER A 99 1.09 -6.80 1.66
C SER A 99 0.72 -6.85 3.15
N LEU A 100 0.82 -5.73 3.88
CA LEU A 100 0.43 -5.67 5.30
C LEU A 100 -1.08 -5.70 5.50
N TRP A 101 -1.86 -5.25 4.50
CA TRP A 101 -3.32 -5.45 4.51
C TRP A 101 -3.68 -6.92 4.56
N ASP A 102 -3.02 -7.76 3.79
CA ASP A 102 -3.28 -9.21 3.79
C ASP A 102 -2.78 -9.91 5.07
N ILE A 103 -1.63 -9.49 5.58
CA ILE A 103 -0.94 -10.19 6.68
C ILE A 103 -1.51 -9.83 8.05
N TYR A 104 -1.73 -8.55 8.30
CA TYR A 104 -1.92 -8.06 9.66
C TYR A 104 -3.24 -7.33 9.89
N MET A 105 -3.74 -6.59 8.91
CA MET A 105 -4.90 -5.72 9.09
C MET A 105 -6.18 -6.43 9.55
N PRO A 106 -6.53 -7.64 9.05
CA PRO A 106 -7.75 -8.32 9.51
C PRO A 106 -7.74 -8.62 11.00
N ARG A 107 -6.57 -8.99 11.56
CA ARG A 107 -6.39 -9.23 12.99
C ARG A 107 -6.46 -7.91 13.76
N TRP A 108 -5.71 -6.91 13.31
CA TRP A 108 -5.67 -5.61 13.96
C TRP A 108 -7.06 -4.95 14.03
N LEU A 109 -7.82 -4.95 12.93
CA LEU A 109 -9.19 -4.43 12.91
C LEU A 109 -10.10 -5.16 13.91
N LYS A 110 -9.96 -6.48 14.04
CA LYS A 110 -10.68 -7.25 15.05
C LYS A 110 -10.29 -6.82 16.47
N ASP A 111 -9.00 -6.65 16.73
CA ASP A 111 -8.48 -6.30 18.05
C ASP A 111 -8.95 -4.91 18.50
N ILE A 112 -9.00 -3.92 17.59
CA ILE A 112 -9.44 -2.54 17.92
C ILE A 112 -10.95 -2.34 17.85
N SER A 113 -11.71 -3.29 17.28
CA SER A 113 -13.15 -3.12 17.03
C SER A 113 -13.98 -2.69 18.24
N PRO A 114 -13.70 -3.12 19.49
CA PRO A 114 -14.45 -2.68 20.66
C PRO A 114 -14.34 -1.19 20.96
N GLY A 115 -13.19 -0.59 20.63
CA GLY A 115 -12.91 0.84 20.87
C GLY A 115 -13.32 1.78 19.73
N LEU A 116 -13.77 1.23 18.60
CA LEU A 116 -14.06 2.04 17.39
C LEU A 116 -15.32 2.92 17.47
N LYS A 117 -16.17 2.75 18.48
CA LYS A 117 -17.42 3.52 18.60
C LYS A 117 -17.23 5.04 18.58
N ASP A 118 -16.11 5.52 19.11
CA ASP A 118 -15.78 6.94 19.20
C ASP A 118 -14.96 7.43 17.99
N PHE A 119 -14.70 6.58 17.02
CA PHE A 119 -13.87 6.88 15.84
C PHE A 119 -14.65 6.74 14.54
N LEU A 120 -14.26 7.55 13.55
CA LEU A 120 -14.62 7.39 12.14
C LEU A 120 -13.39 6.84 11.41
N LEU A 121 -13.29 5.51 11.32
CA LEU A 121 -12.12 4.84 10.75
C LEU A 121 -12.18 4.81 9.22
N THR A 122 -11.11 5.31 8.59
CA THR A 122 -10.86 5.17 7.15
C THR A 122 -9.56 4.42 6.94
N CYS A 123 -9.58 3.41 6.09
CA CYS A 123 -8.46 2.52 5.84
C CYS A 123 -8.05 2.55 4.37
N ASN A 124 -6.79 2.88 4.09
CA ASN A 124 -6.26 3.08 2.74
C ASN A 124 -5.08 2.17 2.44
N VAL A 125 -5.04 1.61 1.23
CA VAL A 125 -3.82 1.03 0.69
C VAL A 125 -2.96 2.17 0.15
N VAL A 126 -1.70 2.23 0.60
CA VAL A 126 -0.77 3.34 0.30
C VAL A 126 0.60 2.75 -0.04
N SER A 127 1.32 3.33 -0.99
CA SER A 127 2.70 2.94 -1.27
C SER A 127 3.66 3.35 -0.14
N SER A 128 4.82 2.68 -0.01
CA SER A 128 5.82 3.02 1.01
C SER A 128 6.22 4.50 0.97
N ASP A 129 6.51 5.04 -0.22
CA ASP A 129 6.93 6.44 -0.38
C ASP A 129 5.81 7.41 0.02
N ALA A 130 4.57 7.10 -0.35
CA ALA A 130 3.42 7.92 0.04
C ALA A 130 3.14 7.85 1.55
N ILE A 131 3.37 6.71 2.22
CA ILE A 131 3.24 6.59 3.69
C ILE A 131 4.16 7.59 4.40
N HIS A 132 5.44 7.68 3.98
CA HIS A 132 6.40 8.61 4.60
C HIS A 132 5.91 10.05 4.52
N ARG A 133 5.44 10.47 3.37
CA ARG A 133 4.91 11.81 3.14
C ARG A 133 3.62 12.05 3.95
N HIS A 134 2.64 11.18 3.79
CA HIS A 134 1.31 11.35 4.39
C HIS A 134 1.29 11.32 5.91
N ILE A 135 2.16 10.51 6.56
CA ILE A 135 2.26 10.48 8.03
C ILE A 135 2.90 11.76 8.57
N VAL A 136 3.86 12.33 7.82
CA VAL A 136 4.54 13.58 8.16
C VAL A 136 3.63 14.79 7.99
N GLU A 137 2.83 14.81 6.92
CA GLU A 137 1.88 15.89 6.59
C GLU A 137 0.58 15.81 7.38
N GLY A 138 0.35 14.74 8.14
CA GLY A 138 -0.86 14.55 8.95
C GLY A 138 -2.10 14.14 8.15
N SER A 139 -1.95 13.75 6.89
CA SER A 139 -3.04 13.17 6.09
C SER A 139 -3.28 11.68 6.39
N LEU A 140 -2.35 11.02 7.09
CA LEU A 140 -2.52 9.75 7.79
C LEU A 140 -2.28 9.96 9.29
N ASP A 141 -3.09 9.30 10.12
CA ASP A 141 -2.92 9.28 11.58
C ASP A 141 -2.03 8.12 12.01
N LEU A 142 -2.26 6.95 11.43
CA LEU A 142 -1.51 5.72 11.65
C LEU A 142 -1.04 5.14 10.33
N ALA A 143 0.12 4.50 10.34
CA ALA A 143 0.56 3.74 9.19
C ALA A 143 1.22 2.43 9.57
N PHE A 144 0.97 1.39 8.77
CA PHE A 144 1.69 0.14 8.81
C PHE A 144 2.68 0.11 7.65
N THR A 145 3.95 0.05 7.97
CA THR A 145 5.05 0.07 6.99
C THR A 145 6.15 -0.90 7.38
N TYR A 146 6.95 -1.29 6.42
CA TYR A 146 8.18 -2.03 6.69
C TYR A 146 9.38 -1.13 7.02
N GLU A 147 9.34 0.12 6.58
CA GLU A 147 10.43 1.08 6.69
C GLU A 147 9.89 2.38 7.31
N PRO A 148 9.96 2.52 8.65
CA PRO A 148 9.49 3.74 9.30
C PRO A 148 10.44 4.90 8.99
N PRO A 149 9.92 6.13 8.74
CA PRO A 149 10.74 7.32 8.61
C PRO A 149 11.54 7.56 9.89
N GLN A 150 12.82 7.86 9.75
CA GLN A 150 13.72 8.20 10.89
C GLN A 150 13.59 9.71 11.19
N LEU A 151 12.51 10.09 11.83
CA LEU A 151 12.20 11.46 12.24
C LEU A 151 11.74 11.47 13.68
N ASP A 152 12.22 12.43 14.50
CA ASP A 152 11.90 12.52 15.93
C ASP A 152 10.39 12.62 16.24
N ARG A 153 9.63 13.22 15.32
CA ARG A 153 8.19 13.34 15.41
C ARG A 153 7.42 12.05 15.10
N ILE A 154 8.08 11.04 14.52
CA ILE A 154 7.46 9.75 14.23
C ILE A 154 7.76 8.77 15.36
N ARG A 155 6.69 8.22 15.93
CA ARG A 155 6.80 7.19 16.98
C ARG A 155 6.42 5.83 16.43
N ILE A 156 7.26 4.85 16.71
CA ILE A 156 6.91 3.44 16.52
C ILE A 156 6.08 3.01 17.73
N LEU A 157 4.82 2.66 17.48
CA LEU A 157 3.90 2.18 18.50
C LEU A 157 4.03 0.67 18.71
N ARG A 158 4.31 -0.07 17.64
CA ARG A 158 4.46 -1.53 17.68
C ARG A 158 5.43 -2.00 16.59
N THR A 159 6.28 -2.94 16.98
CA THR A 159 7.07 -3.76 16.05
C THR A 159 6.37 -5.10 15.87
N ILE A 160 6.19 -5.54 14.64
CA ILE A 160 5.44 -6.72 14.24
C ILE A 160 6.40 -7.65 13.50
N PRO A 161 6.90 -8.71 14.15
CA PRO A 161 7.75 -9.69 13.46
C PRO A 161 6.91 -10.51 12.47
N ILE A 162 7.42 -10.67 11.27
CA ILE A 162 6.83 -11.48 10.20
C ILE A 162 7.85 -12.51 9.77
N ARG A 163 7.45 -13.77 9.80
CA ARG A 163 8.26 -14.91 9.38
C ARG A 163 7.71 -15.47 8.07
N PHE A 164 8.49 -15.37 7.01
CA PHE A 164 8.15 -15.93 5.72
C PHE A 164 8.74 -17.34 5.61
N MET A 165 7.90 -18.32 5.39
CA MET A 165 8.29 -19.72 5.22
C MET A 165 8.01 -20.14 3.78
N LEU A 166 8.89 -20.93 3.20
CA LEU A 166 8.62 -21.61 1.93
C LEU A 166 7.64 -22.74 2.20
N VAL A 167 6.47 -22.65 1.59
CA VAL A 167 5.41 -23.66 1.68
C VAL A 167 5.05 -24.19 0.30
N SER A 168 4.59 -25.43 0.24
CA SER A 168 4.15 -26.10 -0.99
C SER A 168 2.83 -26.83 -0.78
N ALA A 169 2.06 -26.97 -1.84
CA ALA A 169 0.89 -27.86 -1.88
C ALA A 169 1.30 -29.35 -1.91
N SER A 170 2.53 -29.67 -2.26
CA SER A 170 3.06 -31.04 -2.28
C SER A 170 3.83 -31.34 -0.99
N HIS A 171 3.57 -32.50 -0.40
CA HIS A 171 4.26 -32.95 0.82
C HIS A 171 5.68 -33.44 0.54
N GLY A 172 6.59 -33.14 1.44
CA GLY A 172 7.91 -33.78 1.50
C GLY A 172 8.97 -33.19 0.58
N LEU A 173 8.69 -32.09 -0.12
CA LEU A 173 9.66 -31.41 -0.97
C LEU A 173 10.81 -30.82 -0.16
N ASP A 174 12.02 -30.90 -0.72
CA ASP A 174 13.15 -30.08 -0.30
C ASP A 174 13.13 -28.70 -1.00
N CYS A 175 14.02 -27.81 -0.55
CA CYS A 175 14.06 -26.44 -1.02
C CYS A 175 14.29 -26.34 -2.54
N LYS A 176 15.21 -27.13 -3.09
CA LYS A 176 15.54 -27.11 -4.52
C LYS A 176 14.35 -27.58 -5.36
N SER A 177 13.78 -28.73 -5.01
CA SER A 177 12.61 -29.29 -5.73
C SER A 177 11.41 -28.35 -5.69
N ALA A 178 11.17 -27.66 -4.55
CA ALA A 178 10.09 -26.71 -4.40
C ALA A 178 10.29 -25.46 -5.26
N MET A 179 11.52 -24.99 -5.39
CA MET A 179 11.85 -23.83 -6.22
C MET A 179 11.80 -24.16 -7.72
N ASP A 180 12.21 -25.36 -8.12
CA ASP A 180 12.20 -25.82 -9.52
C ASP A 180 10.79 -26.19 -10.02
N SER A 181 9.86 -26.52 -9.12
CA SER A 181 8.53 -27.05 -9.44
C SER A 181 7.41 -26.07 -9.14
N GLY A 182 7.22 -25.09 -10.03
CA GLY A 182 6.07 -24.18 -9.94
C GLY A 182 6.17 -23.15 -8.80
N TYR A 183 7.37 -22.64 -8.55
CA TYR A 183 7.58 -21.57 -7.58
C TYR A 183 6.89 -20.28 -8.02
N VAL A 184 6.09 -19.72 -7.11
CA VAL A 184 5.42 -18.44 -7.25
C VAL A 184 6.15 -17.41 -6.40
N TYR A 185 6.75 -16.42 -7.03
CA TYR A 185 7.37 -15.31 -6.33
C TYR A 185 6.31 -14.31 -5.89
N VAL A 186 6.32 -13.96 -4.61
CA VAL A 186 5.48 -12.88 -4.07
C VAL A 186 6.38 -11.72 -3.69
N ASP A 187 6.04 -10.51 -4.16
CA ASP A 187 6.75 -9.30 -3.79
C ASP A 187 6.33 -8.83 -2.39
N TRP A 188 7.20 -9.09 -1.43
CA TRP A 188 7.04 -8.64 -0.05
C TRP A 188 7.81 -7.34 0.23
N GLY A 189 8.26 -6.64 -0.81
CA GLY A 189 9.01 -5.39 -0.76
C GLY A 189 10.53 -5.58 -0.78
N THR A 190 11.24 -4.46 -0.95
CA THR A 190 12.67 -4.42 -1.26
C THR A 190 13.57 -5.24 -0.33
N PRO A 191 13.50 -5.17 1.02
CA PRO A 191 14.37 -5.98 1.87
C PRO A 191 14.14 -7.49 1.73
N PHE A 192 12.89 -7.92 1.51
CA PHE A 192 12.60 -9.33 1.23
C PHE A 192 13.25 -9.75 -0.10
N SER A 193 13.09 -8.94 -1.14
CA SER A 193 13.63 -9.24 -2.47
C SER A 193 15.16 -9.33 -2.46
N ILE A 194 15.84 -8.46 -1.71
CA ILE A 194 17.30 -8.51 -1.53
C ILE A 194 17.71 -9.81 -0.84
N THR A 195 17.11 -10.14 0.30
CA THR A 195 17.42 -11.36 1.05
C THR A 195 17.11 -12.62 0.21
N HIS A 196 15.97 -12.65 -0.46
CA HIS A 196 15.58 -13.75 -1.34
C HIS A 196 16.59 -13.94 -2.48
N SER A 197 17.02 -12.86 -3.15
CA SER A 197 18.00 -12.92 -4.23
C SER A 197 19.39 -13.36 -3.76
N GLN A 198 19.78 -13.00 -2.54
CA GLN A 198 21.04 -13.47 -1.95
C GLN A 198 21.02 -14.96 -1.65
N ILE A 199 19.88 -15.49 -1.20
CA ILE A 199 19.71 -16.93 -0.90
C ILE A 199 19.60 -17.74 -2.19
N PHE A 200 18.92 -17.21 -3.20
CA PHE A 200 18.55 -17.92 -4.43
C PHE A 200 19.16 -17.29 -5.69
N HIS A 201 20.43 -16.88 -5.61
CA HIS A 201 21.13 -16.17 -6.69
C HIS A 201 21.28 -16.99 -7.99
N ASP A 202 21.35 -18.32 -7.90
CA ASP A 202 21.51 -19.23 -9.04
C ASP A 202 20.17 -19.77 -9.58
N MET A 203 19.03 -19.31 -9.06
CA MET A 203 17.74 -19.85 -9.46
C MET A 203 17.18 -19.15 -10.70
N PRO A 204 16.52 -19.87 -11.60
CA PRO A 204 15.85 -19.26 -12.73
C PRO A 204 14.74 -18.30 -12.27
N SER A 205 14.46 -17.31 -13.10
CA SER A 205 13.35 -16.39 -12.80
C SER A 205 12.03 -17.16 -12.68
N PRO A 206 11.23 -16.90 -11.64
CA PRO A 206 9.95 -17.57 -11.46
C PRO A 206 9.00 -17.25 -12.61
N ALA A 207 8.25 -18.25 -13.08
CA ALA A 207 7.29 -18.11 -14.17
C ALA A 207 6.08 -17.23 -13.77
N LEU A 208 5.76 -17.15 -12.46
CA LEU A 208 4.67 -16.34 -11.92
C LEU A 208 5.20 -15.44 -10.80
N ARG A 209 4.90 -14.15 -10.93
CA ARG A 209 5.17 -13.11 -9.92
C ARG A 209 3.87 -12.44 -9.53
N LEU A 210 3.65 -12.24 -8.24
CA LEU A 210 2.44 -11.65 -7.66
C LEU A 210 2.80 -10.63 -6.57
N ASP A 211 1.97 -9.61 -6.41
CA ASP A 211 2.11 -8.60 -5.35
C ASP A 211 1.23 -8.91 -4.12
N LEU A 212 0.36 -9.92 -4.22
CA LEU A 212 -0.60 -10.27 -3.18
C LEU A 212 -0.43 -11.72 -2.73
N GLY A 213 0.00 -11.89 -1.48
CA GLY A 213 0.26 -13.21 -0.89
C GLY A 213 -0.96 -14.10 -0.80
N ARG A 214 -2.15 -13.53 -0.57
CA ARG A 214 -3.39 -14.31 -0.54
C ARG A 214 -3.71 -14.95 -1.89
N ILE A 215 -3.46 -14.24 -2.99
CA ILE A 215 -3.65 -14.79 -4.33
C ILE A 215 -2.64 -15.90 -4.58
N ALA A 216 -1.37 -15.71 -4.19
CA ALA A 216 -0.35 -16.75 -4.32
C ALA A 216 -0.72 -18.01 -3.50
N ARG A 217 -1.15 -17.84 -2.25
CA ARG A 217 -1.64 -18.92 -1.39
C ARG A 217 -2.77 -19.71 -2.05
N ASP A 218 -3.81 -19.00 -2.52
CA ASP A 218 -4.97 -19.63 -3.14
C ASP A 218 -4.60 -20.33 -4.46
N TYR A 219 -3.67 -19.74 -5.22
CA TYR A 219 -3.14 -20.33 -6.45
C TYR A 219 -2.42 -21.64 -6.18
N ILE A 220 -1.42 -21.66 -5.26
CA ILE A 220 -0.66 -22.87 -4.99
C ILE A 220 -1.53 -23.99 -4.39
N ILE A 221 -2.57 -23.67 -3.61
CA ILE A 221 -3.53 -24.64 -3.11
C ILE A 221 -4.35 -25.29 -4.24
N LYS A 222 -4.74 -24.51 -5.26
CA LYS A 222 -5.62 -24.96 -6.34
C LYS A 222 -4.87 -25.60 -7.50
N VAL A 223 -3.70 -25.07 -7.84
CA VAL A 223 -2.94 -25.43 -9.06
C VAL A 223 -1.72 -26.26 -8.70
N GLY A 224 -1.21 -26.11 -7.50
CA GLY A 224 0.08 -26.67 -7.08
C GLY A 224 1.19 -25.64 -7.10
N GLY A 225 2.39 -26.07 -6.67
CA GLY A 225 3.58 -25.22 -6.59
C GLY A 225 3.94 -24.84 -5.17
N SER A 226 4.80 -23.84 -5.05
CA SER A 226 5.34 -23.35 -3.78
C SER A 226 5.43 -21.84 -3.76
N ALA A 227 5.47 -21.24 -2.58
CA ALA A 227 5.67 -19.79 -2.40
C ALA A 227 6.23 -19.50 -1.01
N TYR A 228 6.98 -18.39 -0.89
CA TYR A 228 7.27 -17.79 0.43
C TYR A 228 6.06 -17.02 0.92
N LEU A 229 5.45 -17.49 2.02
CA LEU A 229 4.27 -16.88 2.62
C LEU A 229 4.46 -16.69 4.13
N PRO A 230 3.83 -15.66 4.73
CA PRO A 230 3.84 -15.47 6.18
C PRO A 230 3.26 -16.69 6.91
N ASP A 231 3.91 -17.09 8.00
CA ASP A 231 3.47 -18.22 8.84
C ASP A 231 2.02 -18.04 9.32
N THR A 232 1.64 -16.82 9.70
CA THR A 232 0.29 -16.47 10.13
C THR A 232 -0.77 -16.67 9.05
N MET A 233 -0.40 -16.46 7.78
CA MET A 233 -1.30 -16.61 6.63
C MET A 233 -1.58 -18.07 6.30
N VAL A 234 -0.59 -18.96 6.48
CA VAL A 234 -0.66 -20.36 6.04
C VAL A 234 -0.99 -21.35 7.16
N LYS A 235 -0.96 -20.91 8.41
CA LYS A 235 -1.17 -21.77 9.59
C LYS A 235 -2.38 -22.69 9.47
N ARG A 236 -3.55 -22.14 9.13
CA ARG A 236 -4.80 -22.91 8.97
C ARG A 236 -4.75 -23.91 7.82
N ASP A 237 -4.00 -23.59 6.77
CA ASP A 237 -3.87 -24.49 5.61
C ASP A 237 -2.92 -25.64 5.92
N MET A 238 -1.89 -25.38 6.71
CA MET A 238 -1.01 -26.42 7.22
C MET A 238 -1.75 -27.36 8.19
N GLU A 239 -2.54 -26.82 9.12
CA GLU A 239 -3.38 -27.61 10.03
C GLU A 239 -4.39 -28.50 9.29
N LYS A 240 -4.86 -28.08 8.11
CA LYS A 240 -5.77 -28.84 7.24
C LYS A 240 -5.07 -29.75 6.23
N GLY A 241 -3.75 -29.82 6.25
CA GLY A 241 -2.96 -30.62 5.31
C GLY A 241 -3.03 -30.16 3.85
N ARG A 242 -3.34 -28.88 3.61
CA ARG A 242 -3.38 -28.31 2.24
C ARG A 242 -2.07 -27.68 1.81
N LEU A 243 -1.27 -27.25 2.77
CA LEU A 243 0.07 -26.71 2.56
C LEU A 243 1.05 -27.39 3.53
N PHE A 244 2.26 -27.57 3.09
CA PHE A 244 3.34 -28.19 3.82
C PHE A 244 4.58 -27.31 3.82
N VAL A 245 5.25 -27.23 4.97
CA VAL A 245 6.54 -26.53 5.04
C VAL A 245 7.57 -27.31 4.22
N VAL A 246 8.30 -26.60 3.38
CA VAL A 246 9.38 -27.16 2.58
C VAL A 246 10.60 -27.41 3.46
N LYS A 247 11.16 -28.64 3.39
CA LYS A 247 12.32 -29.04 4.19
C LYS A 247 13.57 -28.25 3.81
N ASN A 248 14.35 -27.90 4.80
CA ASN A 248 15.65 -27.21 4.65
C ASN A 248 15.55 -25.85 3.91
N ALA A 249 14.36 -25.30 3.74
CA ALA A 249 14.21 -23.96 3.22
C ALA A 249 14.51 -22.92 4.32
N PRO A 250 15.32 -21.89 4.04
CA PRO A 250 15.59 -20.85 5.03
C PRO A 250 14.31 -20.04 5.32
N VAL A 251 14.12 -19.66 6.57
CA VAL A 251 13.08 -18.72 6.97
C VAL A 251 13.60 -17.31 6.75
N ILE A 252 12.80 -16.47 6.09
CA ILE A 252 13.13 -15.05 5.92
C ILE A 252 12.32 -14.26 6.95
N GLU A 253 13.02 -13.56 7.85
CA GLU A 253 12.38 -12.77 8.89
C GLU A 253 12.44 -11.29 8.57
N ARG A 254 11.37 -10.57 8.88
CA ARG A 254 11.25 -9.14 8.66
C ARG A 254 10.34 -8.50 9.71
N ASN A 255 10.63 -7.26 10.07
CA ASN A 255 9.74 -6.48 10.92
C ASN A 255 8.85 -5.57 10.07
N ALA A 256 7.59 -5.47 10.44
CA ALA A 256 6.73 -4.35 10.10
C ALA A 256 6.50 -3.48 11.34
N TYR A 257 6.09 -2.25 11.11
CA TYR A 257 5.97 -1.25 12.17
C TYR A 257 4.63 -0.55 12.07
N LEU A 258 3.96 -0.38 13.21
CA LEU A 258 2.87 0.56 13.36
C LEU A 258 3.48 1.87 13.84
N ILE A 259 3.26 2.92 13.06
CA ILE A 259 3.82 4.26 13.32
C ILE A 259 2.72 5.32 13.42
N MET A 260 3.03 6.39 14.14
CA MET A 260 2.16 7.55 14.33
C MET A 260 2.99 8.83 14.44
N ASN A 261 2.46 9.94 13.95
CA ASN A 261 3.05 11.25 14.21
C ASN A 261 2.68 11.73 15.63
N ARG A 262 3.68 12.17 16.41
CA ARG A 262 3.48 12.69 17.79
C ARG A 262 2.66 13.98 17.82
N ASP A 263 2.69 14.75 16.72
CA ASP A 263 1.96 16.01 16.59
C ASP A 263 0.47 15.81 16.24
N ASN A 264 -0.01 14.54 16.19
CA ASN A 264 -1.40 14.24 15.92
C ASN A 264 -2.30 14.77 17.05
N ALA A 265 -3.33 15.54 16.69
CA ALA A 265 -4.23 16.18 17.65
C ALA A 265 -4.96 15.18 18.59
N HIS A 266 -5.11 13.93 18.13
CA HIS A 266 -5.79 12.87 18.90
C HIS A 266 -4.81 11.81 19.43
N TYR A 267 -3.52 12.14 19.51
CA TYR A 267 -2.44 11.21 19.84
C TYR A 267 -2.77 10.30 21.03
N GLN A 268 -3.19 10.87 22.18
CA GLN A 268 -3.47 10.08 23.37
C GLN A 268 -4.66 9.14 23.20
N ARG A 269 -5.74 9.60 22.56
CA ARG A 269 -6.94 8.79 22.31
C ARG A 269 -6.64 7.60 21.39
N VAL A 270 -5.79 7.84 20.39
CA VAL A 270 -5.35 6.75 19.49
C VAL A 270 -4.46 5.76 20.23
N LEU A 271 -3.57 6.21 21.13
CA LEU A 271 -2.80 5.31 21.98
C LEU A 271 -3.69 4.44 22.88
N ASP A 272 -4.76 5.00 23.44
CA ASP A 272 -5.70 4.26 24.28
C ASP A 272 -6.48 3.21 23.47
N LEU A 273 -6.82 3.51 22.22
CA LEU A 273 -7.42 2.53 21.29
C LEU A 273 -6.48 1.36 20.98
N MET A 274 -5.16 1.56 21.07
CA MET A 274 -4.13 0.54 20.75
C MET A 274 -3.74 -0.34 21.95
N LYS A 275 -4.22 -0.07 23.16
CA LYS A 275 -4.02 -0.89 24.37
C LYS A 275 -4.94 -2.09 24.37
#